data_f562089f207ddbbc0c34d6f8f509a544
#
_entry.id   f562089f207ddbbc0c34d6f8f509a544
#
_cell.length_a   1.000
_cell.length_b   1.000
_cell.length_c   1.000
_cell.angle_alpha   90.00
_cell.angle_beta   90.00
_cell.angle_gamma   90.00
#
_symmetry.space_group_name_H-M   'P 1'
#
loop_
_entity.id
_entity.type
_entity.pdbx_description
1 polymer ?
#
loop_
_entity_poly.entity_id
_entity_poly.type
_entity_poly.pdbx_seq_one_letter_code
_entity_poly.pdbx_strand_id
1 'polypeptide(L)'
;LIILRDHAQNSHIQILGNIFLRVDLIVQQNLQHNNTNHVNYEMANNDFLMDYLKKKQKEGVCEIGTHLHSWYSPPEHKLERKFEANPYITEYPKQIVYEKIDFMTKLIESKVGIRPIVHRAGRWASSDCMFDILSELGYIADCSVVSGCNMLNYPGKTVAYGFDYRMYPNEAYLVRDNLIEIPMSVSHVHTLEGKSIKNRAKNLIVGKDRWLRPAISTVKEMKLHIDERVENGSDYAEFMIHSTELMPGGSPYFKNSRDVEREYKDMRTIFTYAVQCGFEGITMRDYAKKFLEK
;
A
#
# COMPACT_ATOMS: atom_id res chain seq x y z
N LEU A 1 2.82 -4.52 -2.04
CA LEU A 1 3.17 -5.88 -2.49
C LEU A 1 1.95 -6.77 -2.33
N ILE A 2 1.47 -7.35 -3.39
CA ILE A 2 0.50 -8.43 -3.38
C ILE A 2 1.27 -9.74 -3.47
N ILE A 3 0.86 -10.75 -2.70
CA ILE A 3 1.43 -12.07 -2.70
C ILE A 3 0.39 -13.03 -3.26
N LEU A 4 0.69 -13.68 -4.38
CA LEU A 4 -0.12 -14.73 -5.01
C LEU A 4 0.54 -16.10 -4.91
N ARG A 5 -0.19 -17.13 -5.27
CA ARG A 5 0.25 -18.52 -5.23
C ARG A 5 0.82 -18.96 -6.58
N ASP A 6 2.11 -19.17 -6.70
CA ASP A 6 2.96 -20.07 -7.48
C ASP A 6 4.28 -19.49 -8.10
N HIS A 7 5.32 -20.23 -8.03
CA HIS A 7 6.75 -20.40 -8.12
C HIS A 7 7.70 -19.46 -8.89
N ALA A 8 8.78 -19.20 -8.23
CA ALA A 8 10.31 -19.26 -8.26
C ALA A 8 11.18 -18.24 -9.07
N GLN A 9 12.22 -17.71 -8.64
CA GLN A 9 13.60 -17.52 -8.16
C GLN A 9 14.51 -16.39 -8.70
N ASN A 10 15.24 -15.72 -7.79
CA ASN A 10 16.61 -15.09 -7.67
C ASN A 10 17.10 -13.92 -8.55
N SER A 11 17.88 -12.94 -8.10
CA SER A 11 18.84 -12.50 -7.08
C SER A 11 19.49 -11.12 -7.36
N HIS A 12 19.82 -10.34 -6.33
CA HIS A 12 20.88 -9.35 -5.98
C HIS A 12 21.16 -8.06 -6.74
N ILE A 13 21.33 -6.89 -5.99
CA ILE A 13 22.52 -6.00 -5.82
C ILE A 13 22.20 -4.59 -5.29
N GLN A 14 23.09 -4.05 -4.54
CA GLN A 14 23.59 -2.97 -3.68
C GLN A 14 23.29 -1.49 -4.05
N ILE A 15 22.99 -0.76 -3.11
CA ILE A 15 23.33 0.38 -2.18
C ILE A 15 23.58 1.75 -2.82
N LEU A 16 22.51 2.58 -2.87
CA LEU A 16 22.30 3.92 -2.32
C LEU A 16 20.85 4.33 -2.55
N GLY A 17 20.16 4.35 -1.98
CA GLY A 17 18.94 4.26 -1.29
C GLY A 17 19.02 3.00 -0.46
N ASN A 18 19.81 2.99 0.59
CA ASN A 18 19.91 1.84 1.49
C ASN A 18 18.56 1.36 2.02
N ILE A 19 17.51 2.13 1.83
CA ILE A 19 16.15 1.88 2.25
C ILE A 19 15.42 1.04 1.21
N PHE A 20 15.39 1.46 -0.06
CA PHE A 20 14.71 0.72 -1.14
C PHE A 20 15.44 -0.58 -1.48
N LEU A 21 16.77 -0.58 -1.44
CA LEU A 21 17.61 -1.75 -1.72
C LEU A 21 17.46 -2.89 -0.71
N ARG A 22 17.25 -2.59 0.57
CA ARG A 22 17.06 -3.65 1.57
C ARG A 22 15.68 -4.30 1.45
N VAL A 23 14.66 -3.58 1.02
CA VAL A 23 13.36 -4.19 0.68
C VAL A 23 13.51 -5.06 -0.56
N ASP A 24 14.15 -4.57 -1.61
CA ASP A 24 14.43 -5.38 -2.81
C ASP A 24 15.21 -6.65 -2.46
N LEU A 25 16.24 -6.57 -1.61
CA LEU A 25 17.00 -7.74 -1.17
C LEU A 25 16.16 -8.77 -0.40
N ILE A 26 15.24 -8.32 0.43
CA ILE A 26 14.37 -9.23 1.19
C ILE A 26 13.29 -9.82 0.30
N VAL A 27 12.69 -9.00 -0.54
CA VAL A 27 11.69 -9.43 -1.53
C VAL A 27 12.36 -10.33 -2.56
N GLN A 28 13.55 -9.98 -3.08
CA GLN A 28 14.30 -10.79 -4.03
C GLN A 28 14.78 -12.14 -3.49
N GLN A 29 15.09 -12.25 -2.21
CA GLN A 29 15.52 -13.52 -1.60
C GLN A 29 14.37 -14.50 -1.31
N ASN A 30 13.13 -14.02 -1.21
CA ASN A 30 12.01 -14.83 -0.71
C ASN A 30 10.78 -14.85 -1.62
N LEU A 31 10.57 -13.87 -2.49
CA LEU A 31 9.31 -13.70 -3.25
C LEU A 31 9.47 -13.33 -4.72
N GLN A 32 10.69 -13.46 -5.30
CA GLN A 32 10.87 -13.10 -6.72
C GLN A 32 10.09 -11.90 -7.26
N HIS A 33 10.73 -10.72 -7.27
CA HIS A 33 10.58 -9.69 -8.28
C HIS A 33 9.23 -9.05 -8.56
N ASN A 34 8.33 -8.80 -7.59
CA ASN A 34 7.08 -8.13 -7.98
C ASN A 34 6.52 -7.25 -6.88
N ASN A 35 7.05 -6.05 -6.71
CA ASN A 35 6.42 -5.08 -5.83
C ASN A 35 5.89 -3.87 -6.61
N THR A 36 4.84 -3.22 -6.09
CA THR A 36 4.34 -1.94 -6.59
C THR A 36 4.85 -0.83 -5.68
N ASN A 37 5.62 0.11 -6.24
CA ASN A 37 6.09 1.29 -5.55
C ASN A 37 5.13 2.45 -5.85
N HIS A 38 4.31 2.83 -4.89
CA HIS A 38 3.45 3.99 -5.00
C HIS A 38 4.26 5.27 -4.75
N VAL A 39 4.50 6.03 -5.81
CA VAL A 39 5.35 7.23 -5.83
C VAL A 39 4.52 8.49 -5.63
N ASN A 40 4.87 9.29 -4.62
CA ASN A 40 4.28 10.60 -4.36
C ASN A 40 5.06 11.73 -5.06
N TYR A 41 4.57 12.97 -4.93
CA TYR A 41 5.16 14.14 -5.60
C TYR A 41 6.61 14.40 -5.19
N GLU A 42 6.95 14.30 -3.90
CA GLU A 42 8.32 14.51 -3.42
C GLU A 42 9.28 13.44 -3.95
N MET A 43 8.83 12.18 -3.98
CA MET A 43 9.59 11.06 -4.56
C MET A 43 9.79 11.25 -6.06
N ALA A 44 8.76 11.67 -6.81
CA ALA A 44 8.82 11.91 -8.24
C ALA A 44 9.76 13.05 -8.63
N ASN A 45 10.01 14.01 -7.74
CA ASN A 45 10.99 15.09 -7.94
C ASN A 45 12.43 14.71 -7.53
N ASN A 46 12.66 13.51 -7.03
CA ASN A 46 14.00 13.00 -6.74
C ASN A 46 14.52 12.18 -7.92
N ASP A 47 15.36 12.81 -8.77
CA ASP A 47 15.85 12.18 -10.00
C ASP A 47 16.64 10.90 -9.71
N PHE A 48 17.45 10.86 -8.67
CA PHE A 48 18.20 9.67 -8.27
C PHE A 48 17.27 8.49 -7.96
N LEU A 49 16.20 8.74 -7.20
CA LEU A 49 15.20 7.72 -6.88
C LEU A 49 14.45 7.27 -8.14
N MET A 50 14.03 8.22 -8.99
CA MET A 50 13.29 7.90 -10.20
C MET A 50 14.15 7.13 -11.22
N ASP A 51 15.41 7.46 -11.38
CA ASP A 51 16.35 6.69 -12.23
C ASP A 51 16.56 5.26 -11.69
N TYR A 52 16.67 5.11 -10.37
CA TYR A 52 16.76 3.81 -9.72
C TYR A 52 15.48 2.97 -9.97
N LEU A 53 14.29 3.53 -9.71
CA LEU A 53 13.02 2.86 -9.91
C LEU A 53 12.78 2.52 -11.40
N LYS A 54 13.13 3.43 -12.32
CA LYS A 54 13.11 3.19 -13.77
C LYS A 54 13.96 1.98 -14.16
N LYS A 55 15.18 1.89 -13.61
CA LYS A 55 16.06 0.74 -13.84
C LYS A 55 15.40 -0.54 -13.32
N LYS A 56 14.87 -0.54 -12.08
CA LYS A 56 14.23 -1.70 -11.46
C LYS A 56 12.96 -2.14 -12.18
N GLN A 57 12.17 -1.19 -12.69
CA GLN A 57 11.00 -1.50 -13.51
C GLN A 57 11.38 -2.14 -14.85
N LYS A 58 12.48 -1.69 -15.49
CA LYS A 58 13.02 -2.32 -16.71
C LYS A 58 13.56 -3.72 -16.47
N GLU A 59 14.12 -3.96 -15.29
CA GLU A 59 14.58 -5.29 -14.86
C GLU A 59 13.39 -6.23 -14.51
N GLY A 60 12.15 -5.73 -14.51
CA GLY A 60 10.95 -6.51 -14.19
C GLY A 60 10.78 -6.82 -12.70
N VAL A 61 11.53 -6.14 -11.81
CA VAL A 61 11.53 -6.43 -10.37
C VAL A 61 10.57 -5.55 -9.57
N CYS A 62 10.03 -4.49 -10.17
CA CYS A 62 9.01 -3.66 -9.56
C CYS A 62 8.11 -2.99 -10.59
N GLU A 63 6.98 -2.53 -10.13
CA GLU A 63 6.08 -1.60 -10.80
C GLU A 63 6.10 -0.24 -10.09
N ILE A 64 5.78 0.83 -10.83
CA ILE A 64 5.60 2.17 -10.29
C ILE A 64 4.13 2.56 -10.44
N GLY A 65 3.47 2.80 -9.30
CA GLY A 65 2.12 3.37 -9.21
C GLY A 65 2.14 4.80 -8.68
N THR A 66 1.02 5.51 -8.80
CA THR A 66 0.86 6.85 -8.22
C THR A 66 0.44 6.78 -6.76
N HIS A 67 0.98 7.70 -5.94
CA HIS A 67 0.51 7.97 -4.58
C HIS A 67 0.27 9.46 -4.40
N LEU A 68 -0.96 9.84 -4.12
CA LEU A 68 -1.33 11.24 -4.09
C LEU A 68 -1.53 11.77 -2.68
N HIS A 69 -0.59 12.59 -2.22
CA HIS A 69 -0.78 13.48 -1.08
C HIS A 69 -1.35 14.81 -1.58
N SER A 70 -2.64 14.98 -1.51
CA SER A 70 -3.38 16.09 -2.13
C SER A 70 -2.91 17.48 -1.74
N TRP A 71 -2.32 17.63 -0.55
CA TRP A 71 -1.84 18.92 -0.01
C TRP A 71 -0.46 19.33 -0.51
N TYR A 72 0.31 18.41 -1.11
CA TYR A 72 1.61 18.70 -1.73
C TYR A 72 1.56 18.71 -3.25
N SER A 73 0.69 17.88 -3.84
CA SER A 73 0.68 17.68 -5.28
C SER A 73 0.05 18.85 -6.03
N PRO A 74 0.69 19.38 -7.09
CA PRO A 74 0.09 20.37 -7.97
C PRO A 74 -1.17 19.85 -8.68
N PRO A 75 -2.06 20.79 -9.13
CA PRO A 75 -1.99 22.22 -8.91
C PRO A 75 -2.32 22.61 -7.46
N GLU A 76 -1.77 23.73 -6.99
CA GLU A 76 -2.17 24.29 -5.70
C GLU A 76 -3.63 24.71 -5.74
N HIS A 77 -4.35 24.32 -4.70
CA HIS A 77 -5.74 24.74 -4.50
C HIS A 77 -6.00 24.94 -3.01
N LYS A 78 -6.41 26.16 -2.63
CA LYS A 78 -6.69 26.48 -1.24
C LYS A 78 -8.07 25.97 -0.83
N LEU A 79 -8.09 25.18 0.23
CA LEU A 79 -9.32 24.76 0.91
C LEU A 79 -9.53 25.60 2.16
N GLU A 80 -10.80 25.85 2.52
CA GLU A 80 -11.15 26.44 3.79
C GLU A 80 -10.61 25.59 4.95
N ARG A 81 -10.00 26.24 5.95
CA ARG A 81 -9.41 25.53 7.08
C ARG A 81 -10.40 25.46 8.23
N LYS A 82 -10.97 24.30 8.47
CA LYS A 82 -11.86 24.01 9.62
C LYS A 82 -11.18 23.13 10.66
N PHE A 83 -10.26 22.25 10.23
CA PHE A 83 -9.54 21.30 11.09
C PHE A 83 -8.03 21.36 10.82
N GLU A 84 -7.22 20.99 11.83
CA GLU A 84 -5.75 20.97 11.77
C GLU A 84 -5.16 19.76 11.02
N ALA A 85 -5.99 19.00 10.33
CA ALA A 85 -5.55 17.84 9.56
C ALA A 85 -5.25 18.19 8.10
N ASN A 86 -4.44 17.38 7.45
CA ASN A 86 -4.23 17.47 6.01
C ASN A 86 -5.52 17.07 5.27
N PRO A 87 -5.84 17.69 4.13
CA PRO A 87 -7.04 17.38 3.38
C PRO A 87 -6.99 15.98 2.76
N TYR A 88 -8.14 15.36 2.64
CA TYR A 88 -8.35 14.25 1.73
C TYR A 88 -8.41 14.74 0.28
N ILE A 89 -8.05 13.91 -0.67
CA ILE A 89 -8.22 14.25 -2.10
C ILE A 89 -9.70 14.50 -2.45
N THR A 90 -10.60 13.83 -1.78
CA THR A 90 -12.06 13.94 -1.95
C THR A 90 -12.67 15.26 -1.45
N GLU A 91 -11.89 16.11 -0.76
CA GLU A 91 -12.34 17.44 -0.33
C GLU A 91 -12.18 18.50 -1.43
N TYR A 92 -11.48 18.18 -2.52
CA TYR A 92 -11.25 19.08 -3.64
C TYR A 92 -12.37 18.97 -4.69
N PRO A 93 -12.66 20.07 -5.44
CA PRO A 93 -13.55 20.01 -6.60
C PRO A 93 -13.08 18.95 -7.62
N LYS A 94 -14.03 18.29 -8.28
CA LYS A 94 -13.74 17.21 -9.26
C LYS A 94 -12.65 17.59 -10.26
N GLN A 95 -12.72 18.79 -10.81
CA GLN A 95 -11.70 19.29 -11.78
C GLN A 95 -10.29 19.32 -11.15
N ILE A 96 -10.16 19.76 -9.90
CA ILE A 96 -8.87 19.82 -9.20
C ILE A 96 -8.36 18.41 -8.88
N VAL A 97 -9.25 17.48 -8.52
CA VAL A 97 -8.88 16.06 -8.33
C VAL A 97 -8.31 15.49 -9.62
N TYR A 98 -9.01 15.69 -10.75
CA TYR A 98 -8.56 15.27 -12.08
C TYR A 98 -7.16 15.83 -12.40
N GLU A 99 -7.00 17.15 -12.28
CA GLU A 99 -5.73 17.82 -12.60
C GLU A 99 -4.56 17.34 -11.72
N LYS A 100 -4.81 17.07 -10.44
CA LYS A 100 -3.77 16.53 -9.53
C LYS A 100 -3.35 15.11 -9.91
N ILE A 101 -4.30 14.24 -10.24
CA ILE A 101 -4.01 12.86 -10.65
C ILE A 101 -3.32 12.83 -12.01
N ASP A 102 -3.82 13.59 -12.98
CA ASP A 102 -3.23 13.72 -14.31
C ASP A 102 -1.80 14.29 -14.25
N PHE A 103 -1.60 15.34 -13.46
CA PHE A 103 -0.26 15.91 -13.22
C PHE A 103 0.72 14.85 -12.69
N MET A 104 0.34 14.11 -11.65
CA MET A 104 1.20 13.07 -11.07
C MET A 104 1.47 11.94 -12.06
N THR A 105 0.47 11.55 -12.84
CA THR A 105 0.59 10.55 -13.90
C THR A 105 1.63 10.96 -14.92
N LYS A 106 1.49 12.17 -15.48
CA LYS A 106 2.41 12.74 -16.48
C LYS A 106 3.83 12.95 -15.93
N LEU A 107 3.94 13.40 -14.70
CA LEU A 107 5.24 13.59 -14.03
C LEU A 107 5.99 12.26 -13.94
N ILE A 108 5.37 11.21 -13.40
CA ILE A 108 5.97 9.89 -13.28
C ILE A 108 6.29 9.31 -14.67
N GLU A 109 5.35 9.37 -15.60
CA GLU A 109 5.55 8.90 -16.97
C GLU A 109 6.75 9.57 -17.64
N SER A 110 6.91 10.90 -17.48
CA SER A 110 8.05 11.65 -18.03
C SER A 110 9.40 11.21 -17.46
N LYS A 111 9.43 10.81 -16.19
CA LYS A 111 10.66 10.37 -15.49
C LYS A 111 11.05 8.94 -15.86
N VAL A 112 10.09 8.02 -15.88
CA VAL A 112 10.39 6.58 -16.05
C VAL A 112 10.15 6.07 -17.47
N GLY A 113 9.34 6.78 -18.27
CA GLY A 113 9.01 6.39 -19.65
C GLY A 113 7.89 5.35 -19.75
N ILE A 114 7.22 5.03 -18.66
CA ILE A 114 6.09 4.10 -18.60
C ILE A 114 4.98 4.77 -17.78
N ARG A 115 3.76 4.80 -18.35
CA ARG A 115 2.59 5.38 -17.68
C ARG A 115 2.18 4.52 -16.48
N PRO A 116 2.04 5.10 -15.27
CA PRO A 116 1.47 4.40 -14.14
C PRO A 116 -0.03 4.17 -14.35
N ILE A 117 -0.49 2.98 -14.03
CA ILE A 117 -1.90 2.56 -14.19
C ILE A 117 -2.48 1.96 -12.90
N VAL A 118 -1.77 2.11 -11.79
CA VAL A 118 -2.19 1.73 -10.45
C VAL A 118 -2.09 2.94 -9.54
N HIS A 119 -3.12 3.17 -8.72
CA HIS A 119 -3.22 4.32 -7.84
C HIS A 119 -3.42 3.91 -6.38
N ARG A 120 -2.92 4.76 -5.47
CA ARG A 120 -3.28 4.74 -4.05
C ARG A 120 -3.37 6.17 -3.54
N ALA A 121 -4.52 6.55 -3.01
CA ALA A 121 -4.69 7.86 -2.40
C ALA A 121 -3.99 7.95 -1.03
N GLY A 122 -3.47 9.12 -0.73
CA GLY A 122 -2.99 9.45 0.60
C GLY A 122 -4.13 9.42 1.62
N ARG A 123 -3.83 8.95 2.82
CA ARG A 123 -4.79 8.81 3.91
C ARG A 123 -5.98 7.89 3.61
N TRP A 124 -5.81 6.95 2.66
CA TRP A 124 -6.83 5.96 2.30
C TRP A 124 -8.16 6.61 1.86
N ALA A 125 -8.09 7.69 1.09
CA ALA A 125 -9.28 8.38 0.60
C ALA A 125 -9.84 7.70 -0.65
N SER A 126 -11.13 7.40 -0.66
CA SER A 126 -11.81 6.80 -1.80
C SER A 126 -13.19 7.41 -2.01
N SER A 127 -13.63 7.52 -3.26
CA SER A 127 -14.98 7.96 -3.62
C SER A 127 -15.31 7.58 -5.07
N ASP A 128 -16.61 7.52 -5.39
CA ASP A 128 -17.08 7.29 -6.77
C ASP A 128 -16.50 8.31 -7.76
N CYS A 129 -16.40 9.58 -7.35
CA CYS A 129 -15.79 10.62 -8.18
C CYS A 129 -14.33 10.32 -8.51
N MET A 130 -13.56 9.77 -7.56
CA MET A 130 -12.18 9.33 -7.83
C MET A 130 -12.14 8.16 -8.80
N PHE A 131 -13.01 7.17 -8.63
CA PHE A 131 -13.08 6.03 -9.54
C PHE A 131 -13.41 6.45 -10.98
N ASP A 132 -14.33 7.42 -11.16
CA ASP A 132 -14.62 7.99 -12.48
C ASP A 132 -13.37 8.61 -13.10
N ILE A 133 -12.64 9.43 -12.34
CA ILE A 133 -11.43 10.12 -12.80
C ILE A 133 -10.32 9.11 -13.12
N LEU A 134 -10.09 8.12 -12.25
CA LEU A 134 -9.07 7.09 -12.47
C LEU A 134 -9.37 6.27 -13.73
N SER A 135 -10.64 5.87 -13.92
CA SER A 135 -11.10 5.16 -15.13
C SER A 135 -10.90 6.02 -16.39
N GLU A 136 -11.28 7.30 -16.35
CA GLU A 136 -11.09 8.26 -17.46
C GLU A 136 -9.61 8.45 -17.81
N LEU A 137 -8.73 8.47 -16.81
CA LEU A 137 -7.28 8.58 -16.98
C LEU A 137 -6.60 7.25 -17.35
N GLY A 138 -7.36 6.16 -17.52
CA GLY A 138 -6.85 4.85 -17.94
C GLY A 138 -6.15 4.05 -16.88
N TYR A 139 -6.44 4.30 -15.60
CA TYR A 139 -6.04 3.41 -14.52
C TYR A 139 -6.84 2.10 -14.54
N ILE A 140 -6.22 1.02 -14.12
CA ILE A 140 -6.85 -0.30 -14.04
C ILE A 140 -7.04 -0.80 -12.61
N ALA A 141 -6.34 -0.18 -11.65
CA ALA A 141 -6.49 -0.49 -10.22
C ALA A 141 -6.37 0.76 -9.35
N ASP A 142 -7.25 0.85 -8.36
CA ASP A 142 -7.08 1.65 -7.15
C ASP A 142 -6.85 0.73 -5.94
N CYS A 143 -6.11 1.21 -4.95
CA CYS A 143 -5.74 0.45 -3.74
C CYS A 143 -5.94 1.32 -2.51
N SER A 144 -7.02 2.10 -2.46
CA SER A 144 -7.25 3.13 -1.44
C SER A 144 -8.22 2.70 -0.33
N VAL A 145 -8.95 1.60 -0.50
CA VAL A 145 -9.87 1.07 0.52
C VAL A 145 -9.14 0.22 1.55
N VAL A 146 -9.53 0.32 2.81
CA VAL A 146 -9.07 -0.53 3.91
C VAL A 146 -10.25 -1.31 4.45
N SER A 147 -10.50 -2.48 3.87
CA SER A 147 -11.68 -3.30 4.17
C SER A 147 -11.88 -3.53 5.67
N GLY A 148 -13.15 -3.52 6.11
CA GLY A 148 -13.54 -3.79 7.49
C GLY A 148 -13.21 -2.68 8.50
N CYS A 149 -12.44 -1.65 8.12
CA CYS A 149 -11.96 -0.64 9.05
C CYS A 149 -12.91 0.56 9.19
N ASN A 150 -13.05 1.02 10.43
CA ASN A 150 -13.70 2.29 10.75
C ASN A 150 -12.65 3.39 10.91
N MET A 151 -12.58 4.32 9.96
CA MET A 151 -11.66 5.44 9.94
C MET A 151 -12.37 6.81 10.15
N LEU A 152 -13.61 6.83 10.62
CA LEU A 152 -14.39 8.05 10.84
C LEU A 152 -13.74 9.05 11.80
N ASN A 153 -12.92 8.57 12.76
CA ASN A 153 -12.24 9.43 13.74
C ASN A 153 -11.04 10.22 13.17
N TYR A 154 -10.79 10.13 11.87
CA TYR A 154 -9.70 10.85 11.22
C TYR A 154 -10.24 11.99 10.35
N PRO A 155 -10.38 13.22 10.88
CA PRO A 155 -10.92 14.35 10.12
C PRO A 155 -10.00 14.72 8.95
N GLY A 156 -10.58 15.33 7.93
CA GLY A 156 -9.87 16.03 6.87
C GLY A 156 -9.62 17.50 7.25
N LYS A 157 -9.39 18.35 6.25
CA LYS A 157 -9.20 19.80 6.45
C LYS A 157 -10.52 20.55 6.54
N THR A 158 -11.50 20.16 5.73
CA THR A 158 -12.83 20.80 5.65
C THR A 158 -13.93 19.92 6.23
N VAL A 159 -13.68 18.61 6.38
CA VAL A 159 -14.64 17.60 6.85
C VAL A 159 -14.27 17.08 8.23
N ALA A 160 -15.28 16.81 9.05
CA ALA A 160 -15.11 16.35 10.44
C ALA A 160 -14.77 14.86 10.56
N TYR A 161 -15.00 14.07 9.52
CA TYR A 161 -14.91 12.61 9.55
C TYR A 161 -14.08 12.09 8.40
N GLY A 162 -13.42 10.95 8.60
CA GLY A 162 -12.79 10.15 7.56
C GLY A 162 -13.78 9.20 6.90
N PHE A 163 -13.32 8.01 6.56
CA PHE A 163 -14.07 7.00 5.80
C PHE A 163 -14.53 5.85 6.68
N ASP A 164 -15.66 5.23 6.31
CA ASP A 164 -16.17 4.01 6.90
C ASP A 164 -16.09 2.87 5.88
N TYR A 165 -15.12 1.99 6.05
CA TYR A 165 -14.89 0.85 5.15
C TYR A 165 -15.38 -0.48 5.73
N ARG A 166 -16.18 -0.46 6.82
CA ARG A 166 -16.64 -1.70 7.49
C ARG A 166 -17.46 -2.62 6.60
N MET A 167 -18.16 -2.05 5.63
CA MET A 167 -19.04 -2.79 4.72
C MET A 167 -18.42 -3.06 3.35
N TYR A 168 -17.15 -2.69 3.15
CA TYR A 168 -16.45 -2.90 1.88
C TYR A 168 -15.91 -4.33 1.79
N PRO A 169 -15.88 -4.93 0.59
CA PRO A 169 -15.33 -6.27 0.38
C PRO A 169 -13.86 -6.37 0.83
N ASN A 170 -13.46 -7.54 1.29
CA ASN A 170 -12.06 -7.85 1.64
C ASN A 170 -11.35 -8.62 0.50
N GLU A 171 -11.97 -8.68 -0.67
CA GLU A 171 -11.45 -9.19 -1.93
C GLU A 171 -11.50 -8.08 -2.99
N ALA A 172 -10.72 -8.22 -4.05
CA ALA A 172 -10.77 -7.28 -5.16
C ALA A 172 -12.14 -7.28 -5.86
N TYR A 173 -12.59 -6.12 -6.29
CA TYR A 173 -13.88 -5.98 -6.95
C TYR A 173 -13.86 -4.89 -8.02
N LEU A 174 -14.75 -5.03 -9.00
CA LEU A 174 -14.90 -4.07 -10.10
C LEU A 174 -15.61 -2.81 -9.57
N VAL A 175 -15.04 -1.64 -9.82
CA VAL A 175 -15.63 -0.33 -9.49
C VAL A 175 -16.05 0.44 -10.74
N ARG A 176 -15.42 0.19 -11.90
CA ARG A 176 -15.81 0.62 -13.24
C ARG A 176 -15.42 -0.48 -14.23
N ASP A 177 -15.93 -0.47 -15.45
CA ASP A 177 -15.72 -1.51 -16.45
C ASP A 177 -14.25 -1.93 -16.65
N ASN A 178 -13.33 -0.99 -16.46
CA ASN A 178 -11.89 -1.18 -16.66
C ASN A 178 -11.05 -0.93 -15.40
N LEU A 179 -11.68 -0.71 -14.25
CA LEU A 179 -11.02 -0.33 -13.00
C LEU A 179 -11.50 -1.22 -11.85
N ILE A 180 -10.57 -1.85 -11.17
CA ILE A 180 -10.84 -2.59 -9.94
C ILE A 180 -10.34 -1.82 -8.71
N GLU A 181 -11.00 -2.02 -7.59
CA GLU A 181 -10.44 -1.74 -6.27
C GLU A 181 -9.76 -3.02 -5.77
N ILE A 182 -8.51 -2.87 -5.28
CA ILE A 182 -7.76 -3.91 -4.58
C ILE A 182 -7.63 -3.45 -3.12
N PRO A 183 -8.58 -3.79 -2.25
CA PRO A 183 -8.56 -3.33 -0.86
C PRO A 183 -7.36 -3.85 -0.10
N MET A 184 -6.83 -3.04 0.83
CA MET A 184 -5.91 -3.55 1.85
C MET A 184 -6.57 -4.71 2.56
N SER A 185 -5.95 -5.89 2.50
CA SER A 185 -6.49 -7.08 3.15
C SER A 185 -6.39 -6.97 4.68
N VAL A 186 -7.51 -7.15 5.37
CA VAL A 186 -7.62 -7.02 6.82
C VAL A 186 -8.24 -8.27 7.40
N SER A 187 -7.66 -8.75 8.52
CA SER A 187 -8.21 -9.86 9.31
C SER A 187 -8.54 -9.41 10.72
N HIS A 188 -9.62 -9.92 11.27
CA HIS A 188 -10.00 -9.70 12.66
C HIS A 188 -9.45 -10.83 13.53
N VAL A 189 -8.29 -10.60 14.16
CA VAL A 189 -7.57 -11.66 14.87
C VAL A 189 -7.78 -11.61 16.38
N HIS A 190 -7.95 -12.77 17.00
CA HIS A 190 -7.98 -12.99 18.43
C HIS A 190 -6.59 -13.43 18.92
N THR A 191 -5.97 -12.64 19.78
CA THR A 191 -4.57 -12.87 20.17
C THR A 191 -4.27 -12.39 21.59
N LEU A 192 -3.33 -13.06 22.26
CA LEU A 192 -2.78 -12.62 23.56
C LEU A 192 -1.72 -11.51 23.42
N GLU A 193 -1.50 -10.99 22.22
CA GLU A 193 -0.56 -9.89 21.99
C GLU A 193 -1.12 -8.56 22.53
N GLY A 194 -0.27 -7.78 23.22
CA GLY A 194 -0.67 -6.48 23.78
C GLY A 194 0.35 -5.93 24.77
N LYS A 195 0.38 -4.59 24.92
CA LYS A 195 1.33 -3.88 25.79
C LYS A 195 1.05 -4.07 27.30
N SER A 196 -0.15 -4.49 27.67
CA SER A 196 -0.55 -4.72 29.06
C SER A 196 -1.43 -5.96 29.17
N ILE A 197 -1.57 -6.52 30.39
CA ILE A 197 -2.46 -7.67 30.67
C ILE A 197 -3.90 -7.34 30.24
N LYS A 198 -4.38 -6.14 30.55
CA LYS A 198 -5.72 -5.69 30.17
C LYS A 198 -5.89 -5.69 28.64
N ASN A 199 -4.90 -5.20 27.89
CA ASN A 199 -4.93 -5.18 26.43
C ASN A 199 -4.87 -6.60 25.85
N ARG A 200 -4.10 -7.50 26.45
CA ARG A 200 -4.03 -8.91 26.04
C ARG A 200 -5.36 -9.61 26.23
N ALA A 201 -5.99 -9.47 27.39
CA ALA A 201 -7.31 -10.02 27.66
C ALA A 201 -8.37 -9.43 26.70
N LYS A 202 -8.38 -8.12 26.49
CA LYS A 202 -9.26 -7.47 25.53
C LYS A 202 -9.06 -8.03 24.12
N ASN A 203 -7.82 -8.11 23.63
CA ASN A 203 -7.51 -8.59 22.29
C ASN A 203 -7.86 -10.07 22.09
N LEU A 204 -7.83 -10.87 23.16
CA LEU A 204 -8.26 -12.26 23.10
C LEU A 204 -9.79 -12.38 23.00
N ILE A 205 -10.54 -11.55 23.74
CA ILE A 205 -12.02 -11.63 23.83
C ILE A 205 -12.66 -10.88 22.66
N VAL A 206 -12.23 -9.65 22.42
CA VAL A 206 -12.85 -8.74 21.42
C VAL A 206 -12.21 -8.89 20.04
N GLY A 207 -10.94 -9.35 19.98
CA GLY A 207 -10.16 -9.32 18.73
C GLY A 207 -9.63 -7.93 18.39
N LYS A 208 -8.92 -7.84 17.28
CA LYS A 208 -8.44 -6.59 16.69
C LYS A 208 -8.13 -6.76 15.19
N ASP A 209 -8.35 -5.71 14.42
CA ASP A 209 -8.05 -5.70 13.01
C ASP A 209 -6.53 -5.66 12.79
N ARG A 210 -6.04 -6.50 11.88
CA ARG A 210 -4.64 -6.65 11.50
C ARG A 210 -4.48 -6.84 10.00
N TRP A 211 -3.38 -6.37 9.52
CA TRP A 211 -2.92 -6.46 8.14
C TRP A 211 -1.43 -6.80 8.08
N LEU A 212 -0.92 -7.13 6.93
CA LEU A 212 0.50 -7.44 6.76
C LEU A 212 1.34 -6.16 6.78
N ARG A 213 1.52 -5.61 7.99
CA ARG A 213 2.31 -4.40 8.23
C ARG A 213 3.05 -4.49 9.57
N PRO A 214 4.40 -4.60 9.57
CA PRO A 214 5.20 -4.76 10.79
C PRO A 214 5.03 -3.64 11.82
N ALA A 215 4.76 -2.40 11.37
CA ALA A 215 4.56 -1.26 12.26
C ALA A 215 3.36 -1.42 13.23
N ILE A 216 2.36 -2.22 12.87
CA ILE A 216 1.11 -2.36 13.66
C ILE A 216 0.75 -3.80 13.99
N SER A 217 1.40 -4.78 13.36
CA SER A 217 1.14 -6.21 13.54
C SER A 217 2.43 -6.94 13.94
N THR A 218 2.34 -7.86 14.90
CA THR A 218 3.43 -8.78 15.20
C THR A 218 3.53 -9.87 14.14
N VAL A 219 4.68 -10.56 14.04
CA VAL A 219 4.86 -11.72 13.15
C VAL A 219 3.77 -12.76 13.36
N LYS A 220 3.37 -13.01 14.61
CA LYS A 220 2.30 -13.96 14.93
C LYS A 220 0.95 -13.52 14.35
N GLU A 221 0.60 -12.24 14.50
CA GLU A 221 -0.63 -11.69 13.96
C GLU A 221 -0.64 -11.68 12.43
N MET A 222 0.49 -11.39 11.80
CA MET A 222 0.63 -11.46 10.35
C MET A 222 0.53 -12.89 9.82
N LYS A 223 1.03 -13.90 10.56
CA LYS A 223 0.83 -15.31 10.20
C LYS A 223 -0.64 -15.72 10.30
N LEU A 224 -1.33 -15.34 11.38
CA LEU A 224 -2.78 -15.58 11.50
C LEU A 224 -3.59 -14.93 10.35
N HIS A 225 -3.16 -13.75 9.90
CA HIS A 225 -3.77 -13.12 8.73
C HIS A 225 -3.55 -13.97 7.45
N ILE A 226 -2.34 -14.47 7.21
CA ILE A 226 -2.04 -15.34 6.06
C ILE A 226 -2.87 -16.63 6.14
N ASP A 227 -2.94 -17.26 7.32
CA ASP A 227 -3.72 -18.48 7.55
C ASP A 227 -5.20 -18.27 7.22
N GLU A 228 -5.78 -17.18 7.71
CA GLU A 228 -7.17 -16.81 7.43
C GLU A 228 -7.42 -16.57 5.93
N ARG A 229 -6.48 -15.93 5.23
CA ARG A 229 -6.59 -15.73 3.78
C ARG A 229 -6.56 -17.06 3.03
N VAL A 230 -5.73 -18.02 3.46
CA VAL A 230 -5.70 -19.38 2.90
C VAL A 230 -7.00 -20.13 3.18
N GLU A 231 -7.49 -20.09 4.43
CA GLU A 231 -8.73 -20.80 4.84
C GLU A 231 -9.95 -20.27 4.10
N ASN A 232 -10.02 -18.96 3.87
CA ASN A 232 -11.09 -18.32 3.13
C ASN A 232 -10.99 -18.49 1.60
N GLY A 233 -9.93 -19.10 1.10
CA GLY A 233 -9.71 -19.26 -0.35
C GLY A 233 -9.45 -17.93 -1.06
N SER A 234 -8.91 -16.96 -0.35
CA SER A 234 -8.65 -15.61 -0.87
C SER A 234 -7.58 -15.61 -1.96
N ASP A 235 -7.78 -14.81 -2.99
CA ASP A 235 -6.86 -14.71 -4.13
C ASP A 235 -5.53 -14.04 -3.75
N TYR A 236 -5.51 -13.14 -2.77
CA TYR A 236 -4.31 -12.37 -2.40
C TYR A 236 -4.23 -12.04 -0.92
N ALA A 237 -3.03 -11.66 -0.48
CA ALA A 237 -2.78 -10.95 0.76
C ALA A 237 -1.89 -9.74 0.46
N GLU A 238 -2.27 -8.55 0.91
CA GLU A 238 -1.51 -7.33 0.65
C GLU A 238 -0.58 -6.99 1.82
N PHE A 239 0.72 -6.88 1.51
CA PHE A 239 1.73 -6.37 2.44
C PHE A 239 2.03 -4.90 2.16
N MET A 240 2.10 -4.07 3.20
CA MET A 240 2.35 -2.64 3.07
C MET A 240 3.35 -2.12 4.10
N ILE A 241 4.25 -1.25 3.64
CA ILE A 241 5.13 -0.41 4.47
C ILE A 241 5.22 0.99 3.88
N HIS A 242 5.62 1.97 4.70
CA HIS A 242 6.12 3.24 4.20
C HIS A 242 7.65 3.19 4.10
N SER A 243 8.22 3.81 3.07
CA SER A 243 9.68 3.87 2.89
C SER A 243 10.41 4.45 4.11
N THR A 244 9.80 5.39 4.81
CA THR A 244 10.34 6.00 6.03
C THR A 244 10.42 5.02 7.20
N GLU A 245 9.68 3.93 7.21
CA GLU A 245 9.77 2.89 8.25
C GLU A 245 11.11 2.14 8.19
N LEU A 246 11.73 2.08 7.01
CA LEU A 246 13.03 1.45 6.79
C LEU A 246 14.23 2.35 7.08
N MET A 247 13.99 3.53 7.63
CA MET A 247 15.02 4.49 8.03
C MET A 247 14.99 4.68 9.55
N PRO A 248 16.15 4.53 10.25
CA PRO A 248 16.20 4.79 11.68
C PRO A 248 15.72 6.21 12.03
N GLY A 249 14.66 6.29 12.85
CA GLY A 249 14.03 7.57 13.21
C GLY A 249 13.12 8.20 12.15
N GLY A 250 12.94 7.56 10.99
CA GLY A 250 12.06 8.03 9.92
C GLY A 250 10.57 7.80 10.20
N SER A 251 10.25 7.01 11.22
CA SER A 251 8.87 6.75 11.65
C SER A 251 8.77 6.70 13.18
N PRO A 252 7.58 6.88 13.75
CA PRO A 252 7.38 6.74 15.20
C PRO A 252 7.53 5.30 15.70
N TYR A 253 7.56 4.30 14.82
CA TYR A 253 7.60 2.87 15.13
C TYR A 253 9.03 2.33 15.20
N PHE A 254 9.92 2.79 14.30
CA PHE A 254 11.28 2.31 14.10
C PHE A 254 12.27 3.45 14.33
N LYS A 255 12.69 3.61 15.60
CA LYS A 255 13.42 4.78 16.07
C LYS A 255 14.93 4.71 15.87
N ASN A 256 15.45 3.52 15.72
CA ASN A 256 16.90 3.26 15.66
C ASN A 256 17.21 2.07 14.74
N SER A 257 18.48 1.86 14.43
CA SER A 257 18.93 0.79 13.53
C SER A 257 18.51 -0.62 14.00
N ARG A 258 18.45 -0.86 15.31
CA ARG A 258 18.00 -2.18 15.85
C ARG A 258 16.53 -2.42 15.55
N ASP A 259 15.69 -1.38 15.63
CA ASP A 259 14.27 -1.48 15.27
C ASP A 259 14.10 -1.79 13.79
N VAL A 260 14.86 -1.11 12.92
CA VAL A 260 14.84 -1.36 11.47
C VAL A 260 15.36 -2.76 11.13
N GLU A 261 16.44 -3.24 11.76
CA GLU A 261 16.92 -4.61 11.54
C GLU A 261 15.89 -5.66 12.00
N ARG A 262 15.14 -5.38 13.07
CA ARG A 262 14.03 -6.24 13.49
C ARG A 262 12.92 -6.27 12.44
N GLU A 263 12.54 -5.12 11.87
CA GLU A 263 11.56 -5.03 10.80
C GLU A 263 11.98 -5.86 9.58
N TYR A 264 13.23 -5.76 9.14
CA TYR A 264 13.76 -6.61 8.06
C TYR A 264 13.66 -8.10 8.38
N LYS A 265 13.94 -8.49 9.62
CA LYS A 265 13.80 -9.88 10.07
C LYS A 265 12.34 -10.33 10.04
N ASP A 266 11.43 -9.48 10.51
CA ASP A 266 9.99 -9.76 10.55
C ASP A 266 9.43 -9.90 9.13
N MET A 267 9.79 -8.99 8.21
CA MET A 267 9.44 -9.07 6.80
C MET A 267 9.92 -10.38 6.16
N ARG A 268 11.20 -10.74 6.37
CA ARG A 268 11.77 -11.99 5.85
C ARG A 268 11.01 -13.21 6.37
N THR A 269 10.68 -13.21 7.67
CA THR A 269 9.93 -14.30 8.30
C THR A 269 8.55 -14.45 7.70
N ILE A 270 7.84 -13.33 7.47
CA ILE A 270 6.49 -13.33 6.91
C ILE A 270 6.48 -13.73 5.45
N PHE A 271 7.42 -13.22 4.63
CA PHE A 271 7.50 -13.60 3.22
C PHE A 271 7.85 -15.08 3.04
N THR A 272 8.78 -15.59 3.86
CA THR A 272 9.08 -17.03 3.87
C THR A 272 7.84 -17.86 4.23
N TYR A 273 7.08 -17.42 5.23
CA TYR A 273 5.85 -18.10 5.64
C TYR A 273 4.77 -18.05 4.56
N ALA A 274 4.56 -16.91 3.92
CA ALA A 274 3.61 -16.77 2.82
C ALA A 274 3.95 -17.71 1.65
N VAL A 275 5.23 -17.81 1.27
CA VAL A 275 5.68 -18.77 0.25
C VAL A 275 5.41 -20.22 0.67
N GLN A 276 5.65 -20.58 1.94
CA GLN A 276 5.33 -21.91 2.48
C GLN A 276 3.82 -22.21 2.44
N CYS A 277 2.97 -21.18 2.57
CA CYS A 277 1.52 -21.28 2.41
C CYS A 277 1.06 -21.24 0.94
N GLY A 278 2.02 -21.17 -0.01
CA GLY A 278 1.76 -21.25 -1.44
C GLY A 278 1.44 -19.90 -2.09
N PHE A 279 1.81 -18.78 -1.48
CA PHE A 279 1.71 -17.46 -2.12
C PHE A 279 2.98 -17.15 -2.94
N GLU A 280 2.80 -16.42 -4.04
CA GLU A 280 3.87 -15.81 -4.84
C GLU A 280 3.77 -14.28 -4.82
N GLY A 281 4.88 -13.59 -5.12
CA GLY A 281 4.86 -12.13 -5.29
C GLY A 281 4.28 -11.73 -6.65
N ILE A 282 3.38 -10.74 -6.67
CA ILE A 282 2.85 -10.16 -7.90
C ILE A 282 2.72 -8.63 -7.75
N THR A 283 2.85 -7.90 -8.87
CA THR A 283 2.51 -6.47 -8.88
C THR A 283 0.99 -6.26 -8.87
N MET A 284 0.54 -5.10 -8.38
CA MET A 284 -0.89 -4.76 -8.41
C MET A 284 -1.40 -4.66 -9.85
N ARG A 285 -0.58 -4.16 -10.78
CA ARG A 285 -0.89 -4.14 -12.21
C ARG A 285 -1.15 -5.52 -12.78
N ASP A 286 -0.24 -6.47 -12.51
CA ASP A 286 -0.35 -7.80 -13.09
C ASP A 286 -1.49 -8.60 -12.45
N TYR A 287 -1.76 -8.35 -11.16
CA TYR A 287 -2.97 -8.85 -10.51
C TYR A 287 -4.25 -8.27 -11.13
N ALA A 288 -4.31 -6.93 -11.31
CA ALA A 288 -5.46 -6.28 -11.92
C ALA A 288 -5.72 -6.79 -13.34
N LYS A 289 -4.69 -6.98 -14.16
CA LYS A 289 -4.84 -7.57 -15.50
C LYS A 289 -5.42 -8.98 -15.42
N LYS A 290 -4.86 -9.85 -14.58
CA LYS A 290 -5.40 -11.21 -14.36
C LYS A 290 -6.86 -11.19 -13.88
N PHE A 291 -7.24 -10.20 -13.08
CA PHE A 291 -8.62 -10.06 -12.60
C PHE A 291 -9.58 -9.63 -13.72
N LEU A 292 -9.18 -8.64 -14.54
CA LEU A 292 -10.00 -8.10 -15.63
C LEU A 292 -10.11 -9.05 -16.84
N GLU A 293 -9.26 -10.08 -16.94
CA GLU A 293 -9.29 -11.12 -17.96
C GLU A 293 -10.23 -12.29 -17.60
N LYS A 294 -10.71 -12.37 -16.36
CA LYS A 294 -11.67 -13.39 -15.87
C LYS A 294 -13.11 -13.06 -16.31
#